data_3ababc8464f8a7a03c386b821ee760e1
#
_entry.id   3ababc8464f8a7a03c386b821ee760e1
#
_cell.length_a   1.000
_cell.length_b   1.000
_cell.length_c   1.000
_cell.angle_alpha   90.00
_cell.angle_beta   90.00
_cell.angle_gamma   90.00
#
_symmetry.space_group_name_H-M   'P 1'
#
loop_
_entity.id
_entity.type
_entity.pdbx_description
1 polymer ?
#
loop_
_entity_poly.entity_id
_entity_poly.type
_entity_poly.pdbx_seq_one_letter_code
_entity_poly.pdbx_strand_id
1 'polypeptide(L)'
;MRRHVILITYGEPATPAFADQLRYSWRILLGLTRLVAPIPGPLLPLIAVSRGRSRNQLWSSEHYGSPLESITDVQARGLEMALERGRPEDDWHVHVAYEFRDPLLTTMLDQLPADEPVDILPMYAADSAFTHEISRTTVRDWAARAGAARAARVSVLPALDEELLADVSARYIARALETRKIGGHDWALVLAAHGTLLEPPRPMETGREATERVCAAIGRRLGDRFGGVFSGWLNHTRGGRWTEPPMQETLHRVADSGFQNVLYFPYGFLADNAESELEGRVFLRAHPWRTVVHLPCLNSEPEFVAALARHVLSARVQEPAELAGV
;
A
#
# COMPACT_ATOMS: atom_id res chain seq x y z
N MET A 1 -15.73 24.84 -6.81
CA MET A 1 -16.67 23.99 -6.04
C MET A 1 -15.86 23.29 -4.95
N ARG A 2 -16.42 23.15 -3.71
CA ARG A 2 -15.69 22.41 -2.66
C ARG A 2 -15.68 20.92 -2.97
N ARG A 3 -14.51 20.28 -2.80
CA ARG A 3 -14.27 18.88 -3.14
C ARG A 3 -13.43 18.22 -2.06
N HIS A 4 -13.78 17.00 -1.71
CA HIS A 4 -13.07 16.23 -0.71
C HIS A 4 -12.38 15.02 -1.35
N VAL A 5 -11.15 14.76 -0.92
CA VAL A 5 -10.44 13.52 -1.23
C VAL A 5 -10.07 12.87 0.10
N ILE A 6 -10.36 11.58 0.27
CA ILE A 6 -9.96 10.81 1.43
C ILE A 6 -8.87 9.83 1.01
N LEU A 7 -7.62 10.05 1.46
CA LEU A 7 -6.58 9.03 1.37
C LEU A 7 -6.90 7.93 2.38
N ILE A 8 -6.93 6.68 1.95
CA ILE A 8 -7.18 5.56 2.84
C ILE A 8 -6.06 4.52 2.76
N THR A 9 -5.56 4.12 3.94
CA THR A 9 -4.59 3.04 4.13
C THR A 9 -5.08 2.10 5.24
N TYR A 10 -4.38 1.00 5.50
CA TYR A 10 -4.70 0.14 6.64
C TYR A 10 -4.60 0.88 7.98
N GLY A 11 -3.67 1.84 8.07
CA GLY A 11 -3.20 2.40 9.32
C GLY A 11 -2.29 1.42 10.07
N GLU A 12 -1.39 1.93 10.88
CA GLU A 12 -0.57 1.10 11.76
C GLU A 12 -0.31 1.82 13.09
N PRO A 13 -0.16 1.08 14.22
CA PRO A 13 0.25 1.71 15.45
C PRO A 13 1.62 2.36 15.32
N ALA A 14 1.79 3.58 15.82
CA ALA A 14 3.08 4.26 15.84
C ALA A 14 4.04 3.67 16.90
N THR A 15 3.57 2.80 17.78
CA THR A 15 4.34 2.27 18.91
C THR A 15 4.26 0.73 19.01
N PRO A 16 5.25 0.07 19.63
CA PRO A 16 5.21 -1.36 19.91
C PRO A 16 4.22 -1.75 21.00
N ALA A 17 3.56 -0.80 21.71
CA ALA A 17 2.72 -1.07 22.87
C ALA A 17 1.72 -2.20 22.62
N PHE A 18 1.72 -3.21 23.48
CA PHE A 18 0.91 -4.42 23.29
C PHE A 18 -0.59 -4.12 23.09
N ALA A 19 -1.13 -3.18 23.86
CA ALA A 19 -2.56 -2.81 23.75
C ALA A 19 -2.91 -2.28 22.35
N ASP A 20 -2.04 -1.47 21.75
CA ASP A 20 -2.22 -0.93 20.41
C ASP A 20 -2.09 -2.02 19.35
N GLN A 21 -1.07 -2.88 19.48
CA GLN A 21 -0.86 -4.02 18.58
C GLN A 21 -2.00 -5.04 18.66
N LEU A 22 -2.56 -5.25 19.85
CA LEU A 22 -3.72 -6.14 20.05
C LEU A 22 -4.98 -5.56 19.40
N ARG A 23 -5.28 -4.27 19.65
CA ARG A 23 -6.44 -3.58 19.06
C ARG A 23 -6.37 -3.59 17.54
N TYR A 24 -5.21 -3.28 16.99
CA TYR A 24 -4.97 -3.32 15.55
C TYR A 24 -5.12 -4.73 14.98
N SER A 25 -4.50 -5.74 15.61
CA SER A 25 -4.63 -7.14 15.18
C SER A 25 -6.08 -7.62 15.21
N TRP A 26 -6.84 -7.22 16.22
CA TRP A 26 -8.26 -7.54 16.34
C TRP A 26 -9.08 -6.95 15.18
N ARG A 27 -8.90 -5.64 14.89
CA ARG A 27 -9.62 -4.95 13.81
C ARG A 27 -9.31 -5.55 12.44
N ILE A 28 -8.04 -5.85 12.15
CA ILE A 28 -7.64 -6.52 10.89
C ILE A 28 -8.31 -7.89 10.78
N LEU A 29 -8.25 -8.71 11.81
CA LEU A 29 -8.84 -10.06 11.77
C LEU A 29 -10.34 -10.00 11.55
N LEU A 30 -11.06 -9.08 12.19
CA LEU A 30 -12.49 -8.89 11.93
C LEU A 30 -12.77 -8.48 10.48
N GLY A 31 -12.04 -7.53 9.94
CA GLY A 31 -12.20 -7.09 8.55
C GLY A 31 -11.87 -8.20 7.54
N LEU A 32 -10.72 -8.85 7.69
CA LEU A 32 -10.29 -9.90 6.78
C LEU A 32 -11.15 -11.17 6.87
N THR A 33 -11.64 -11.53 8.06
CA THR A 33 -12.54 -12.70 8.24
C THR A 33 -13.82 -12.51 7.45
N ARG A 34 -14.33 -11.30 7.40
CA ARG A 34 -15.55 -10.99 6.68
C ARG A 34 -15.39 -11.12 5.16
N LEU A 35 -14.25 -10.69 4.61
CA LEU A 35 -14.04 -10.51 3.18
C LEU A 35 -13.23 -11.64 2.55
N VAL A 36 -12.21 -12.13 3.24
CA VAL A 36 -11.15 -12.93 2.62
C VAL A 36 -11.05 -14.34 3.17
N ALA A 37 -10.91 -14.50 4.49
CA ALA A 37 -10.62 -15.79 5.09
C ALA A 37 -11.57 -16.06 6.28
N PRO A 38 -12.49 -17.05 6.17
CA PRO A 38 -13.39 -17.39 7.26
C PRO A 38 -12.59 -18.02 8.41
N ILE A 39 -12.35 -17.25 9.47
CA ILE A 39 -11.75 -17.74 10.71
C ILE A 39 -12.91 -18.03 11.69
N PRO A 40 -12.96 -19.21 12.30
CA PRO A 40 -13.97 -19.51 13.32
C PRO A 40 -13.95 -18.48 14.47
N GLY A 41 -15.10 -17.91 14.78
CA GLY A 41 -15.23 -16.82 15.77
C GLY A 41 -14.50 -17.07 17.10
N PRO A 42 -14.59 -18.26 17.73
CA PRO A 42 -13.88 -18.55 18.97
C PRO A 42 -12.35 -18.50 18.88
N LEU A 43 -11.77 -18.63 17.68
CA LEU A 43 -10.31 -18.56 17.48
C LEU A 43 -9.80 -17.12 17.30
N LEU A 44 -10.66 -16.18 16.93
CA LEU A 44 -10.27 -14.79 16.66
C LEU A 44 -9.53 -14.13 17.83
N PRO A 45 -10.01 -14.21 19.10
CA PRO A 45 -9.28 -13.59 20.22
C PRO A 45 -7.89 -14.20 20.42
N LEU A 46 -7.76 -15.52 20.29
CA LEU A 46 -6.48 -16.22 20.46
C LEU A 46 -5.48 -15.80 19.38
N ILE A 47 -5.93 -15.73 18.13
CA ILE A 47 -5.09 -15.28 17.01
C ILE A 47 -4.72 -13.81 17.17
N ALA A 48 -5.65 -12.94 17.61
CA ALA A 48 -5.38 -11.53 17.84
C ALA A 48 -4.32 -11.31 18.94
N VAL A 49 -4.46 -12.04 20.06
CA VAL A 49 -3.47 -11.98 21.15
C VAL A 49 -2.11 -12.50 20.70
N SER A 50 -2.06 -13.63 20.02
CA SER A 50 -0.81 -14.19 19.48
C SER A 50 -0.14 -13.23 18.51
N ARG A 51 -0.88 -12.68 17.55
CA ARG A 51 -0.39 -11.68 16.59
C ARG A 51 0.09 -10.40 17.28
N GLY A 52 -0.71 -9.88 18.21
CA GLY A 52 -0.36 -8.68 18.98
C GLY A 52 0.94 -8.86 19.79
N ARG A 53 1.15 -10.03 20.41
CA ARG A 53 2.39 -10.36 21.12
C ARG A 53 3.59 -10.45 20.19
N SER A 54 3.46 -11.16 19.07
CA SER A 54 4.55 -11.30 18.10
C SER A 54 4.97 -9.95 17.53
N ARG A 55 4.01 -9.09 17.18
CA ARG A 55 4.30 -7.73 16.72
C ARG A 55 4.94 -6.88 17.83
N ASN A 56 4.40 -6.91 19.03
CA ASN A 56 5.00 -6.20 20.18
C ASN A 56 6.47 -6.63 20.41
N GLN A 57 6.75 -7.93 20.40
CA GLN A 57 8.10 -8.44 20.59
C GLN A 57 9.06 -7.98 19.48
N LEU A 58 8.67 -8.20 18.21
CA LEU A 58 9.48 -7.79 17.06
C LEU A 58 9.73 -6.28 17.04
N TRP A 59 8.68 -5.49 17.21
CA TRP A 59 8.80 -4.03 17.16
C TRP A 59 9.61 -3.47 18.34
N SER A 60 9.48 -4.06 19.52
CA SER A 60 10.29 -3.68 20.68
C SER A 60 11.75 -4.04 20.51
N SER A 61 12.06 -5.26 20.00
CA SER A 61 13.45 -5.69 19.78
C SER A 61 14.15 -4.87 18.69
N GLU A 62 13.40 -4.39 17.70
CA GLU A 62 13.92 -3.56 16.61
C GLU A 62 13.81 -2.05 16.85
N HIS A 63 13.31 -1.64 18.04
CA HIS A 63 13.03 -0.24 18.37
C HIS A 63 12.20 0.47 17.29
N TYR A 64 11.18 -0.23 16.78
CA TYR A 64 10.39 0.20 15.63
C TYR A 64 9.07 0.85 16.06
N GLY A 65 8.72 1.90 15.35
CA GLY A 65 7.38 2.49 15.32
C GLY A 65 7.02 2.79 13.87
N SER A 66 5.82 2.43 13.44
CA SER A 66 5.44 2.62 12.04
C SER A 66 5.32 4.11 11.68
N PRO A 67 5.96 4.54 10.59
CA PRO A 67 5.82 5.91 10.08
C PRO A 67 4.57 6.08 9.19
N LEU A 68 3.81 5.02 8.92
CA LEU A 68 2.75 5.00 7.90
C LEU A 68 1.76 6.15 8.05
N GLU A 69 1.22 6.36 9.26
CA GLU A 69 0.21 7.39 9.48
C GLU A 69 0.79 8.80 9.25
N SER A 70 2.00 9.07 9.75
CA SER A 70 2.67 10.37 9.56
C SER A 70 3.04 10.63 8.09
N ILE A 71 3.44 9.61 7.36
CA ILE A 71 3.72 9.70 5.92
C ILE A 71 2.43 9.97 5.16
N THR A 72 1.33 9.28 5.50
CA THR A 72 0.03 9.51 4.85
C THR A 72 -0.46 10.94 5.06
N ASP A 73 -0.24 11.53 6.23
CA ASP A 73 -0.55 12.94 6.50
C ASP A 73 0.28 13.90 5.61
N VAL A 74 1.55 13.58 5.37
CA VAL A 74 2.40 14.38 4.46
C VAL A 74 1.94 14.20 3.01
N GLN A 75 1.57 12.98 2.61
CA GLN A 75 1.00 12.71 1.29
C GLN A 75 -0.30 13.49 1.08
N ALA A 76 -1.19 13.55 2.08
CA ALA A 76 -2.44 14.29 2.00
C ALA A 76 -2.21 15.79 1.77
N ARG A 77 -1.34 16.42 2.56
CA ARG A 77 -0.98 17.83 2.36
C ARG A 77 -0.34 18.10 1.00
N GLY A 78 0.56 17.21 0.57
CA GLY A 78 1.19 17.32 -0.75
C GLY A 78 0.19 17.19 -1.89
N LEU A 79 -0.75 16.25 -1.77
CA LEU A 79 -1.81 16.05 -2.75
C LEU A 79 -2.74 17.26 -2.83
N GLU A 80 -3.17 17.81 -1.69
CA GLU A 80 -4.02 19.02 -1.63
C GLU A 80 -3.37 20.16 -2.40
N MET A 81 -2.12 20.50 -2.10
CA MET A 81 -1.37 21.53 -2.82
C MET A 81 -1.20 21.22 -4.32
N ALA A 82 -1.09 19.96 -4.70
CA ALA A 82 -0.97 19.58 -6.12
C ALA A 82 -2.30 19.68 -6.87
N LEU A 83 -3.42 19.36 -6.22
CA LEU A 83 -4.76 19.50 -6.76
C LEU A 83 -5.15 20.98 -6.92
N GLU A 84 -4.85 21.83 -5.93
CA GLU A 84 -5.06 23.29 -6.01
C GLU A 84 -4.29 23.91 -7.18
N ARG A 85 -3.04 23.48 -7.43
CA ARG A 85 -2.27 23.93 -8.60
C ARG A 85 -2.83 23.42 -9.92
N GLY A 86 -3.33 22.18 -9.93
CA GLY A 86 -3.89 21.55 -11.14
C GLY A 86 -5.27 22.04 -11.52
N ARG A 87 -6.06 22.48 -10.54
CA ARG A 87 -7.43 22.97 -10.71
C ARG A 87 -7.76 24.05 -9.67
N PRO A 88 -7.27 25.28 -9.84
CA PRO A 88 -7.38 26.37 -8.86
C PRO A 88 -8.82 26.89 -8.72
N GLU A 89 -9.72 26.56 -9.63
CA GLU A 89 -11.14 26.94 -9.56
C GLU A 89 -11.94 26.08 -8.56
N ASP A 90 -11.41 24.95 -8.12
CA ASP A 90 -12.01 24.10 -7.08
C ASP A 90 -11.33 24.33 -5.72
N ASP A 91 -12.11 24.22 -4.65
CA ASP A 91 -11.67 24.32 -3.25
C ASP A 91 -11.43 22.89 -2.74
N TRP A 92 -10.16 22.45 -2.73
CA TRP A 92 -9.77 21.09 -2.43
C TRP A 92 -9.48 20.89 -0.95
N HIS A 93 -10.00 19.81 -0.39
CA HIS A 93 -9.74 19.36 0.97
C HIS A 93 -9.35 17.89 0.98
N VAL A 94 -8.12 17.60 1.39
CA VAL A 94 -7.62 16.22 1.46
C VAL A 94 -7.57 15.74 2.89
N HIS A 95 -8.25 14.63 3.17
CA HIS A 95 -8.39 14.01 4.47
C HIS A 95 -7.66 12.66 4.50
N VAL A 96 -7.40 12.17 5.71
CA VAL A 96 -6.83 10.84 5.92
C VAL A 96 -7.81 10.00 6.73
N ALA A 97 -8.02 8.77 6.31
CA ALA A 97 -8.77 7.76 7.04
C ALA A 97 -8.06 6.40 6.97
N TYR A 98 -8.45 5.50 7.86
CA TYR A 98 -7.84 4.17 7.93
C TYR A 98 -8.90 3.07 7.92
N GLU A 99 -8.51 1.88 7.40
CA GLU A 99 -9.38 0.71 7.44
C GLU A 99 -9.47 0.11 8.85
N PHE A 100 -8.37 0.11 9.59
CA PHE A 100 -8.27 -0.60 10.88
C PHE A 100 -7.82 0.27 12.06
N ARG A 101 -7.72 1.57 11.86
CA ARG A 101 -7.38 2.56 12.89
C ARG A 101 -8.32 3.75 12.82
N ASP A 102 -8.35 4.56 13.88
CA ASP A 102 -9.13 5.81 13.87
C ASP A 102 -8.29 6.96 13.25
N PRO A 103 -8.91 7.86 12.47
CA PRO A 103 -10.32 7.85 12.09
C PRO A 103 -10.63 6.78 11.04
N LEU A 104 -11.70 5.99 11.26
CA LEU A 104 -12.20 5.05 10.28
C LEU A 104 -12.85 5.79 9.09
N LEU A 105 -12.84 5.15 7.91
CA LEU A 105 -13.47 5.70 6.71
C LEU A 105 -14.92 6.14 6.94
N THR A 106 -15.73 5.31 7.60
CA THR A 106 -17.13 5.64 7.89
C THR A 106 -17.27 6.85 8.79
N THR A 107 -16.39 7.00 9.79
CA THR A 107 -16.37 8.16 10.68
C THR A 107 -16.02 9.43 9.91
N MET A 108 -15.05 9.38 9.00
CA MET A 108 -14.69 10.51 8.16
C MET A 108 -15.84 10.89 7.24
N LEU A 109 -16.46 9.92 6.57
CA LEU A 109 -17.62 10.18 5.71
C LEU A 109 -18.79 10.82 6.47
N ASP A 110 -19.03 10.42 7.72
CA ASP A 110 -20.11 10.98 8.53
C ASP A 110 -19.86 12.43 8.96
N GLN A 111 -18.61 12.86 9.02
CA GLN A 111 -18.20 14.22 9.38
C GLN A 111 -18.22 15.21 8.21
N LEU A 112 -18.15 14.72 6.97
CA LEU A 112 -18.14 15.58 5.78
C LEU A 112 -19.56 16.05 5.42
N PRO A 113 -19.69 17.23 4.77
CA PRO A 113 -20.97 17.74 4.28
C PRO A 113 -21.66 16.77 3.32
N ALA A 114 -22.97 16.61 3.48
CA ALA A 114 -23.71 15.60 2.73
C ALA A 114 -23.93 15.94 1.25
N ASP A 115 -23.78 17.20 0.89
CA ASP A 115 -24.02 17.77 -0.44
C ASP A 115 -22.74 18.02 -1.24
N GLU A 116 -21.56 17.77 -0.65
CA GLU A 116 -20.27 17.93 -1.30
C GLU A 116 -19.71 16.58 -1.84
N PRO A 117 -19.04 16.57 -3.01
CA PRO A 117 -18.51 15.36 -3.58
C PRO A 117 -17.26 14.89 -2.83
N VAL A 118 -17.16 13.57 -2.64
CA VAL A 118 -16.04 12.92 -1.92
C VAL A 118 -15.46 11.81 -2.80
N ASP A 119 -14.16 11.89 -3.08
CA ASP A 119 -13.42 10.83 -3.71
C ASP A 119 -12.57 10.09 -2.67
N ILE A 120 -12.71 8.80 -2.60
CA ILE A 120 -11.87 7.94 -1.76
C ILE A 120 -10.76 7.39 -2.62
N LEU A 121 -9.51 7.68 -2.25
CA LEU A 121 -8.30 7.21 -2.91
C LEU A 121 -7.62 6.14 -2.05
N PRO A 122 -7.84 4.83 -2.35
CA PRO A 122 -7.13 3.76 -1.66
C PRO A 122 -5.65 3.78 -2.02
N MET A 123 -4.79 3.90 -1.01
CA MET A 123 -3.35 4.06 -1.15
C MET A 123 -2.64 2.70 -1.20
N TYR A 124 -2.95 1.92 -2.23
CA TYR A 124 -2.37 0.60 -2.48
C TYR A 124 -1.89 0.48 -3.92
N ALA A 125 -0.82 -0.29 -4.11
CA ALA A 125 -0.17 -0.45 -5.42
C ALA A 125 -1.02 -1.24 -6.43
N ALA A 126 -1.93 -2.10 -5.97
CA ALA A 126 -2.80 -2.91 -6.82
C ALA A 126 -4.21 -3.03 -6.22
N ASP A 127 -5.20 -3.13 -7.09
CA ASP A 127 -6.58 -3.46 -6.71
C ASP A 127 -6.69 -4.95 -6.35
N SER A 128 -7.33 -5.22 -5.23
CA SER A 128 -7.58 -6.58 -4.76
C SER A 128 -8.67 -6.65 -3.71
N ALA A 129 -9.08 -7.87 -3.36
CA ALA A 129 -9.98 -8.13 -2.24
C ALA A 129 -9.41 -7.67 -0.88
N PHE A 130 -8.08 -7.49 -0.78
CA PHE A 130 -7.38 -7.04 0.42
C PHE A 130 -7.17 -5.53 0.50
N THR A 131 -7.51 -4.80 -0.57
CA THR A 131 -7.23 -3.38 -0.73
C THR A 131 -8.49 -2.60 -1.10
N HIS A 132 -8.66 -2.26 -2.36
CA HIS A 132 -9.79 -1.45 -2.85
C HIS A 132 -11.17 -2.05 -2.55
N GLU A 133 -11.32 -3.39 -2.56
CA GLU A 133 -12.60 -4.02 -2.25
C GLU A 133 -13.02 -3.86 -0.78
N ILE A 134 -12.07 -3.72 0.14
CA ILE A 134 -12.37 -3.35 1.54
C ILE A 134 -13.04 -1.98 1.57
N SER A 135 -12.43 -0.99 0.94
CA SER A 135 -12.97 0.37 0.86
C SER A 135 -14.33 0.41 0.15
N ARG A 136 -14.48 -0.28 -1.00
CA ARG A 136 -15.77 -0.38 -1.72
C ARG A 136 -16.86 -1.01 -0.86
N THR A 137 -16.53 -2.09 -0.14
CA THR A 137 -17.48 -2.76 0.75
C THR A 137 -17.86 -1.85 1.92
N THR A 138 -16.90 -1.16 2.51
CA THR A 138 -17.14 -0.19 3.60
C THR A 138 -18.05 0.95 3.14
N VAL A 139 -17.81 1.50 1.95
CA VAL A 139 -18.67 2.55 1.35
C VAL A 139 -20.06 2.02 1.05
N ARG A 140 -20.19 0.83 0.51
CA ARG A 140 -21.49 0.19 0.22
C ARG A 140 -22.32 0.00 1.49
N ASP A 141 -21.71 -0.50 2.55
CA ASP A 141 -22.36 -0.69 3.85
C ASP A 141 -22.74 0.65 4.51
N TRP A 142 -21.88 1.66 4.35
CA TRP A 142 -22.17 3.02 4.80
C TRP A 142 -23.32 3.67 4.01
N ALA A 143 -23.32 3.54 2.68
CA ALA A 143 -24.33 4.07 1.77
C ALA A 143 -25.74 3.56 2.09
N ALA A 144 -25.86 2.29 2.49
CA ALA A 144 -27.13 1.70 2.91
C ALA A 144 -27.77 2.43 4.10
N ARG A 145 -26.98 3.15 4.92
CA ARG A 145 -27.42 3.92 6.08
C ARG A 145 -27.51 5.42 5.78
N ALA A 146 -26.64 5.94 4.94
CA ALA A 146 -26.50 7.37 4.65
C ALA A 146 -27.57 7.91 3.68
N GLY A 147 -28.24 7.02 2.92
CA GLY A 147 -29.24 7.36 1.94
C GLY A 147 -28.67 7.61 0.53
N ALA A 148 -29.51 7.36 -0.49
CA ALA A 148 -29.06 7.33 -1.89
C ALA A 148 -28.48 8.66 -2.39
N ALA A 149 -29.08 9.80 -2.01
CA ALA A 149 -28.61 11.11 -2.45
C ALA A 149 -27.18 11.44 -1.97
N ARG A 150 -26.84 11.04 -0.74
CA ARG A 150 -25.51 11.22 -0.18
C ARG A 150 -24.53 10.20 -0.75
N ALA A 151 -24.96 8.96 -0.89
CA ALA A 151 -24.16 7.88 -1.47
C ALA A 151 -23.72 8.19 -2.91
N ALA A 152 -24.58 8.79 -3.72
CA ALA A 152 -24.28 9.18 -5.10
C ALA A 152 -23.18 10.25 -5.25
N ARG A 153 -22.73 10.86 -4.14
CA ARG A 153 -21.64 11.84 -4.14
C ARG A 153 -20.29 11.27 -3.68
N VAL A 154 -20.26 10.00 -3.34
CA VAL A 154 -19.05 9.30 -2.84
C VAL A 154 -18.59 8.30 -3.87
N SER A 155 -17.35 8.44 -4.33
CA SER A 155 -16.71 7.55 -5.29
C SER A 155 -15.47 6.90 -4.68
N VAL A 156 -15.25 5.61 -4.96
CA VAL A 156 -13.98 4.94 -4.66
C VAL A 156 -13.17 4.89 -5.95
N LEU A 157 -12.07 5.60 -5.98
CA LEU A 157 -11.21 5.67 -7.15
C LEU A 157 -10.53 4.31 -7.42
N PRO A 158 -10.24 3.98 -8.69
CA PRO A 158 -9.49 2.78 -9.03
C PRO A 158 -8.04 2.87 -8.53
N ALA A 159 -7.30 1.76 -8.60
CA ALA A 159 -5.86 1.77 -8.38
C ALA A 159 -5.16 2.68 -9.39
N LEU A 160 -3.97 3.17 -9.02
CA LEU A 160 -3.10 3.88 -9.96
C LEU A 160 -2.84 3.01 -11.19
N ASP A 161 -2.73 3.67 -12.34
CA ASP A 161 -2.29 3.01 -13.56
C ASP A 161 -0.92 2.35 -13.37
N GLU A 162 -0.81 1.10 -13.80
CA GLU A 162 0.37 0.25 -13.58
C GLU A 162 1.63 0.82 -14.25
N GLU A 163 1.50 1.34 -15.47
CA GLU A 163 2.61 1.94 -16.19
C GLU A 163 3.06 3.27 -15.56
N LEU A 164 2.11 4.06 -15.05
CA LEU A 164 2.41 5.28 -14.31
C LEU A 164 3.15 4.97 -13.01
N LEU A 165 2.69 3.98 -12.24
CA LEU A 165 3.35 3.55 -11.00
C LEU A 165 4.76 3.02 -11.26
N ALA A 166 4.91 2.21 -12.32
CA ALA A 166 6.22 1.67 -12.72
C ALA A 166 7.18 2.78 -13.18
N ASP A 167 6.68 3.76 -13.92
CA ASP A 167 7.48 4.89 -14.42
C ASP A 167 7.98 5.77 -13.26
N VAL A 168 7.11 6.15 -12.33
CA VAL A 168 7.50 6.93 -11.15
C VAL A 168 8.50 6.17 -10.29
N SER A 169 8.27 4.86 -10.07
CA SER A 169 9.18 3.99 -9.32
C SER A 169 10.55 3.88 -9.97
N ALA A 170 10.60 3.69 -11.28
CA ALA A 170 11.85 3.58 -12.02
C ALA A 170 12.65 4.89 -11.98
N ARG A 171 11.99 6.05 -12.11
CA ARG A 171 12.64 7.35 -11.98
C ARG A 171 13.16 7.60 -10.57
N TYR A 172 12.40 7.21 -9.56
CA TYR A 172 12.84 7.31 -8.16
C TYR A 172 14.10 6.48 -7.92
N ILE A 173 14.12 5.22 -8.37
CA ILE A 173 15.31 4.35 -8.29
C ILE A 173 16.48 4.95 -9.07
N ALA A 174 16.27 5.41 -10.31
CA ALA A 174 17.32 6.01 -11.13
C ALA A 174 17.97 7.24 -10.44
N ARG A 175 17.17 8.11 -9.86
CA ARG A 175 17.65 9.26 -9.06
C ARG A 175 18.48 8.80 -7.85
N ALA A 176 18.04 7.75 -7.17
CA ALA A 176 18.78 7.20 -6.04
C ALA A 176 20.16 6.64 -6.46
N LEU A 177 20.23 5.96 -7.62
CA LEU A 177 21.50 5.48 -8.19
C LEU A 177 22.46 6.62 -8.47
N GLU A 178 21.99 7.69 -9.11
CA GLU A 178 22.80 8.86 -9.47
C GLU A 178 23.28 9.61 -8.22
N THR A 179 22.38 9.89 -7.28
CA THR A 179 22.68 10.62 -6.05
C THR A 179 23.67 9.88 -5.17
N ARG A 180 23.53 8.55 -5.06
CA ARG A 180 24.37 7.71 -4.21
C ARG A 180 25.62 7.19 -4.93
N LYS A 181 25.73 7.40 -6.26
CA LYS A 181 26.79 6.86 -7.12
C LYS A 181 26.94 5.35 -7.00
N ILE A 182 25.81 4.66 -7.10
CA ILE A 182 25.70 3.18 -7.00
C ILE A 182 25.04 2.63 -8.26
N GLY A 183 25.07 1.30 -8.41
CA GLY A 183 24.53 0.59 -9.57
C GLY A 183 25.64 0.00 -10.45
N GLY A 184 25.26 -0.59 -11.56
CA GLY A 184 26.14 -1.29 -12.48
C GLY A 184 26.04 -2.81 -12.36
N HIS A 185 26.86 -3.52 -13.11
CA HIS A 185 26.79 -4.96 -13.26
C HIS A 185 27.11 -5.78 -11.98
N ASP A 186 27.70 -5.17 -10.97
CA ASP A 186 27.98 -5.79 -9.66
C ASP A 186 26.85 -5.56 -8.62
N TRP A 187 25.77 -4.91 -9.03
CA TRP A 187 24.58 -4.67 -8.20
C TRP A 187 23.39 -5.51 -8.64
N ALA A 188 22.67 -6.04 -7.66
CA ALA A 188 21.34 -6.62 -7.86
C ALA A 188 20.26 -5.61 -7.44
N LEU A 189 19.22 -5.49 -8.26
CA LEU A 189 17.95 -4.84 -7.86
C LEU A 189 17.01 -5.90 -7.32
N VAL A 190 16.55 -5.75 -6.08
CA VAL A 190 15.55 -6.61 -5.45
C VAL A 190 14.26 -5.82 -5.28
N LEU A 191 13.21 -6.27 -5.95
CA LEU A 191 11.88 -5.68 -5.93
C LEU A 191 10.97 -6.48 -5.00
N ALA A 192 10.38 -5.84 -3.99
CA ALA A 192 9.54 -6.49 -3.00
C ALA A 192 8.10 -6.02 -3.07
N ALA A 193 7.17 -6.96 -2.92
CA ALA A 193 5.75 -6.69 -2.80
C ALA A 193 5.10 -7.54 -1.72
N HIS A 194 3.93 -7.08 -1.23
CA HIS A 194 3.10 -7.87 -0.32
C HIS A 194 2.67 -9.17 -0.99
N GLY A 195 2.81 -10.28 -0.27
CA GLY A 195 2.39 -11.58 -0.75
C GLY A 195 0.88 -11.75 -0.78
N THR A 196 0.39 -12.59 -1.69
CA THR A 196 -1.03 -12.90 -1.79
C THR A 196 -1.26 -14.41 -1.90
N LEU A 197 -2.49 -14.85 -1.62
CA LEU A 197 -2.85 -16.25 -1.70
C LEU A 197 -2.95 -16.71 -3.16
N LEU A 198 -2.28 -17.82 -3.49
CA LEU A 198 -2.40 -18.48 -4.79
C LEU A 198 -3.74 -19.21 -4.95
N GLU A 199 -4.24 -19.76 -3.84
CA GLU A 199 -5.48 -20.53 -3.77
C GLU A 199 -6.36 -19.92 -2.66
N PRO A 200 -7.03 -18.77 -2.94
CA PRO A 200 -7.91 -18.18 -1.95
C PRO A 200 -9.13 -19.09 -1.70
N PRO A 201 -9.71 -19.05 -0.50
CA PRO A 201 -10.81 -19.95 -0.10
C PRO A 201 -12.10 -19.72 -0.90
N ARG A 202 -12.18 -18.64 -1.65
CA ARG A 202 -13.24 -18.31 -2.62
C ARG A 202 -12.65 -17.54 -3.80
N PRO A 203 -13.26 -17.56 -4.98
CA PRO A 203 -12.84 -16.75 -6.10
C PRO A 203 -12.80 -15.26 -5.72
N MET A 204 -11.65 -14.62 -5.89
CA MET A 204 -11.45 -13.20 -5.60
C MET A 204 -10.28 -12.65 -6.39
N GLU A 205 -10.31 -11.34 -6.67
CA GLU A 205 -9.14 -10.65 -7.20
C GLU A 205 -8.07 -10.51 -6.11
N THR A 206 -6.88 -11.02 -6.40
CA THR A 206 -5.75 -11.01 -5.45
C THR A 206 -4.74 -9.88 -5.69
N GLY A 207 -4.87 -9.15 -6.80
CA GLY A 207 -3.92 -8.12 -7.23
C GLY A 207 -2.57 -8.65 -7.70
N ARG A 208 -2.40 -9.99 -7.78
CA ARG A 208 -1.14 -10.64 -8.13
C ARG A 208 -0.65 -10.22 -9.51
N GLU A 209 -1.48 -10.38 -10.54
CA GLU A 209 -1.09 -10.10 -11.92
C GLU A 209 -0.72 -8.63 -12.13
N ALA A 210 -1.51 -7.71 -11.55
CA ALA A 210 -1.22 -6.28 -11.59
C ALA A 210 0.13 -5.98 -10.93
N THR A 211 0.40 -6.55 -9.77
CA THR A 211 1.68 -6.41 -9.06
C THR A 211 2.84 -6.97 -9.89
N GLU A 212 2.68 -8.14 -10.50
CA GLU A 212 3.70 -8.75 -11.38
C GLU A 212 3.96 -7.88 -12.64
N ARG A 213 2.92 -7.26 -13.24
CA ARG A 213 3.09 -6.34 -14.37
C ARG A 213 3.87 -5.08 -13.99
N VAL A 214 3.57 -4.48 -12.84
CA VAL A 214 4.34 -3.32 -12.32
C VAL A 214 5.81 -3.71 -12.11
N CYS A 215 6.06 -4.85 -11.47
CA CYS A 215 7.41 -5.37 -11.27
C CYS A 215 8.18 -5.52 -12.59
N ALA A 216 7.57 -6.21 -13.55
CA ALA A 216 8.16 -6.42 -14.88
C ALA A 216 8.42 -5.09 -15.61
N ALA A 217 7.51 -4.12 -15.48
CA ALA A 217 7.66 -2.81 -16.08
C ALA A 217 8.80 -1.99 -15.45
N ILE A 218 8.99 -2.05 -14.13
CA ILE A 218 10.15 -1.45 -13.44
C ILE A 218 11.45 -2.13 -13.93
N GLY A 219 11.46 -3.47 -13.96
CA GLY A 219 12.63 -4.24 -14.41
C GLY A 219 13.04 -3.91 -15.85
N ARG A 220 12.09 -3.79 -16.77
CA ARG A 220 12.38 -3.37 -18.16
C ARG A 220 13.01 -1.98 -18.26
N ARG A 221 12.58 -1.03 -17.42
CA ARG A 221 13.10 0.35 -17.43
C ARG A 221 14.49 0.49 -16.84
N LEU A 222 14.88 -0.44 -15.96
CA LEU A 222 16.11 -0.36 -15.18
C LEU A 222 17.10 -1.49 -15.45
N GLY A 223 16.74 -2.47 -16.29
CA GLY A 223 17.52 -3.71 -16.47
C GLY A 223 19.00 -3.48 -16.80
N ASP A 224 19.28 -2.50 -17.65
CA ASP A 224 20.66 -2.19 -18.07
C ASP A 224 21.49 -1.50 -16.98
N ARG A 225 20.87 -1.10 -15.87
CA ARG A 225 21.53 -0.41 -14.75
C ARG A 225 22.00 -1.35 -13.65
N PHE A 226 21.68 -2.64 -13.74
CA PHE A 226 21.99 -3.67 -12.75
C PHE A 226 22.52 -4.92 -13.41
N GLY A 227 23.30 -5.71 -12.69
CA GLY A 227 23.72 -7.04 -13.14
C GLY A 227 22.60 -8.09 -13.08
N GLY A 228 21.58 -7.83 -12.28
CA GLY A 228 20.38 -8.67 -12.19
C GLY A 228 19.21 -7.95 -11.51
N VAL A 229 18.00 -8.33 -11.94
CA VAL A 229 16.75 -7.86 -11.33
C VAL A 229 16.00 -9.07 -10.77
N PHE A 230 15.68 -9.03 -9.51
CA PHE A 230 15.04 -10.10 -8.77
C PHE A 230 13.76 -9.57 -8.12
N SER A 231 12.75 -10.40 -8.03
CA SER A 231 11.52 -10.07 -7.31
C SER A 231 11.19 -11.12 -6.27
N GLY A 232 10.58 -10.69 -5.17
CA GLY A 232 10.15 -11.58 -4.11
C GLY A 232 8.96 -11.03 -3.35
N TRP A 233 8.25 -11.95 -2.69
CA TRP A 233 7.02 -11.64 -1.97
C TRP A 233 7.25 -11.65 -0.46
N LEU A 234 6.73 -10.64 0.21
CA LEU A 234 6.63 -10.58 1.67
C LEU A 234 5.40 -11.38 2.10
N ASN A 235 5.60 -12.66 2.35
CA ASN A 235 4.53 -13.62 2.63
C ASN A 235 4.30 -13.78 4.13
N HIS A 236 3.03 -13.95 4.52
CA HIS A 236 2.72 -14.45 5.84
C HIS A 236 3.03 -15.95 5.94
N THR A 237 3.51 -16.39 7.11
CA THR A 237 3.94 -17.78 7.31
C THR A 237 2.80 -18.78 7.52
N ARG A 238 1.55 -18.32 7.61
CA ARG A 238 0.37 -19.15 7.93
C ARG A 238 -0.81 -18.75 7.05
N GLY A 239 -1.74 -19.69 6.85
CA GLY A 239 -3.04 -19.38 6.26
C GLY A 239 -3.20 -19.69 4.79
N GLY A 240 -2.44 -20.66 4.25
CA GLY A 240 -2.60 -21.12 2.87
C GLY A 240 -1.32 -21.11 2.05
N ARG A 241 -1.46 -21.28 0.75
CA ARG A 241 -0.35 -21.23 -0.21
C ARG A 241 -0.19 -19.80 -0.74
N TRP A 242 0.98 -19.24 -0.54
CA TRP A 242 1.32 -17.86 -0.89
C TRP A 242 2.09 -17.77 -2.20
N THR A 243 2.18 -16.57 -2.75
CA THR A 243 2.95 -16.23 -3.95
C THR A 243 4.42 -16.61 -3.83
N GLU A 244 5.02 -17.01 -4.94
CA GLU A 244 6.39 -17.49 -5.04
C GLU A 244 7.18 -16.63 -6.04
N PRO A 245 8.51 -16.47 -5.80
CA PRO A 245 9.28 -16.90 -4.65
C PRO A 245 9.05 -16.00 -3.42
N PRO A 246 9.09 -16.55 -2.19
CA PRO A 246 9.11 -15.71 -0.99
C PRO A 246 10.42 -14.92 -0.91
N MET A 247 10.40 -13.78 -0.20
CA MET A 247 11.55 -12.86 -0.14
C MET A 247 12.84 -13.54 0.33
N GLN A 248 12.76 -14.45 1.31
CA GLN A 248 13.93 -15.19 1.78
C GLN A 248 14.59 -15.99 0.66
N GLU A 249 13.80 -16.71 -0.14
CA GLU A 249 14.32 -17.48 -1.27
C GLU A 249 14.90 -16.55 -2.35
N THR A 250 14.25 -15.43 -2.60
CA THR A 250 14.76 -14.43 -3.54
C THR A 250 16.15 -13.94 -3.11
N LEU A 251 16.34 -13.60 -1.85
CA LEU A 251 17.64 -13.13 -1.35
C LEU A 251 18.71 -14.22 -1.38
N HIS A 252 18.36 -15.49 -1.13
CA HIS A 252 19.26 -16.61 -1.36
C HIS A 252 19.70 -16.71 -2.82
N ARG A 253 18.77 -16.64 -3.76
CA ARG A 253 19.07 -16.64 -5.21
C ARG A 253 20.00 -15.51 -5.62
N VAL A 254 19.80 -14.31 -5.06
CA VAL A 254 20.69 -13.15 -5.28
C VAL A 254 22.12 -13.47 -4.81
N ALA A 255 22.27 -14.02 -3.61
CA ALA A 255 23.56 -14.41 -3.05
C ALA A 255 24.21 -15.53 -3.86
N ASP A 256 23.47 -16.58 -4.23
CA ASP A 256 23.94 -17.72 -5.03
C ASP A 256 24.35 -17.28 -6.45
N SER A 257 23.76 -16.20 -6.97
CA SER A 257 24.18 -15.59 -8.24
C SER A 257 25.47 -14.77 -8.14
N GLY A 258 26.07 -14.68 -6.94
CA GLY A 258 27.34 -14.02 -6.70
C GLY A 258 27.25 -12.52 -6.40
N PHE A 259 26.07 -11.95 -6.34
CA PHE A 259 25.89 -10.54 -5.99
C PHE A 259 26.20 -10.31 -4.51
N GLN A 260 26.95 -9.24 -4.25
CA GLN A 260 27.27 -8.78 -2.90
C GLN A 260 26.77 -7.36 -2.63
N ASN A 261 26.33 -6.65 -3.67
CA ASN A 261 25.75 -5.31 -3.58
C ASN A 261 24.29 -5.40 -3.97
N VAL A 262 23.42 -4.95 -3.07
CA VAL A 262 21.96 -5.06 -3.23
C VAL A 262 21.31 -3.71 -3.06
N LEU A 263 20.47 -3.35 -4.03
CA LEU A 263 19.48 -2.30 -3.86
C LEU A 263 18.11 -2.96 -3.72
N TYR A 264 17.50 -2.75 -2.58
CA TYR A 264 16.15 -3.26 -2.27
C TYR A 264 15.12 -2.13 -2.36
N PHE A 265 14.03 -2.37 -3.05
CA PHE A 265 12.93 -1.43 -3.20
C PHE A 265 11.56 -2.10 -3.02
N PRO A 266 10.75 -1.70 -2.02
CA PRO A 266 9.45 -2.29 -1.74
C PRO A 266 8.34 -1.66 -2.61
N TYR A 267 8.37 -1.89 -3.92
CA TYR A 267 7.48 -1.29 -4.92
C TYR A 267 5.98 -1.59 -4.70
N GLY A 268 5.67 -2.66 -3.98
CA GLY A 268 4.29 -3.06 -3.66
C GLY A 268 3.62 -2.21 -2.59
N PHE A 269 4.32 -1.18 -2.07
CA PHE A 269 3.82 -0.28 -1.04
C PHE A 269 4.03 1.17 -1.45
N LEU A 270 3.03 2.02 -1.18
CA LEU A 270 3.07 3.44 -1.53
C LEU A 270 3.60 4.33 -0.39
N ALA A 271 3.68 3.78 0.82
CA ALA A 271 4.24 4.43 2.00
C ALA A 271 4.92 3.38 2.90
N ASP A 272 6.01 3.80 3.57
CA ASP A 272 6.74 2.94 4.49
C ASP A 272 5.83 2.47 5.63
N ASN A 273 5.94 1.18 5.92
CA ASN A 273 5.18 0.48 6.94
C ASN A 273 6.02 -0.69 7.51
N ALA A 274 5.46 -1.44 8.44
CA ALA A 274 6.19 -2.52 9.08
C ALA A 274 6.68 -3.60 8.10
N GLU A 275 5.94 -3.89 7.05
CA GLU A 275 6.35 -4.91 6.09
C GLU A 275 7.45 -4.39 5.16
N SER A 276 7.25 -3.21 4.57
CA SER A 276 8.20 -2.64 3.63
C SER A 276 9.54 -2.27 4.29
N GLU A 277 9.50 -1.74 5.51
CA GLU A 277 10.68 -1.22 6.20
C GLU A 277 11.25 -2.23 7.20
N LEU A 278 10.48 -2.64 8.20
CA LEU A 278 10.98 -3.48 9.28
C LEU A 278 11.28 -4.90 8.80
N GLU A 279 10.31 -5.57 8.15
CA GLU A 279 10.51 -6.94 7.68
C GLU A 279 11.55 -6.97 6.56
N GLY A 280 11.51 -6.02 5.62
CA GLY A 280 12.52 -5.87 4.57
C GLY A 280 13.94 -5.76 5.15
N ARG A 281 14.12 -4.94 6.20
CA ARG A 281 15.39 -4.80 6.91
C ARG A 281 15.83 -6.08 7.61
N VAL A 282 14.91 -6.80 8.23
CA VAL A 282 15.20 -8.09 8.89
C VAL A 282 15.66 -9.12 7.87
N PHE A 283 14.98 -9.25 6.73
CA PHE A 283 15.38 -10.17 5.67
C PHE A 283 16.76 -9.84 5.09
N LEU A 284 17.04 -8.57 4.84
CA LEU A 284 18.32 -8.14 4.31
C LEU A 284 19.49 -8.44 5.25
N ARG A 285 19.30 -8.32 6.57
CA ARG A 285 20.33 -8.64 7.58
C ARG A 285 20.68 -10.12 7.67
N ALA A 286 19.84 -11.01 7.15
CA ALA A 286 20.07 -12.44 7.18
C ALA A 286 21.23 -12.89 6.24
N HIS A 287 21.73 -12.00 5.39
CA HIS A 287 22.79 -12.28 4.42
C HIS A 287 23.98 -11.32 4.59
N PRO A 288 25.22 -11.81 4.36
CA PRO A 288 26.44 -11.03 4.54
C PRO A 288 26.74 -10.18 3.28
N TRP A 289 25.87 -9.26 2.93
CA TRP A 289 26.09 -8.35 1.82
C TRP A 289 27.29 -7.42 2.07
N ARG A 290 28.06 -7.10 1.01
CA ARG A 290 29.09 -6.07 1.09
C ARG A 290 28.46 -4.67 1.18
N THR A 291 27.39 -4.44 0.42
CA THR A 291 26.65 -3.19 0.41
C THR A 291 25.16 -3.46 0.28
N VAL A 292 24.38 -2.86 1.16
CA VAL A 292 22.91 -2.88 1.09
C VAL A 292 22.41 -1.44 1.05
N VAL A 293 21.56 -1.18 0.08
CA VAL A 293 20.75 0.04 0.04
C VAL A 293 19.28 -0.35 0.07
N HIS A 294 18.64 -0.16 1.21
CA HIS A 294 17.20 -0.28 1.35
C HIS A 294 16.59 1.09 1.03
N LEU A 295 15.95 1.21 -0.13
CA LEU A 295 15.23 2.43 -0.48
C LEU A 295 13.89 2.45 0.26
N PRO A 296 13.47 3.62 0.78
CA PRO A 296 12.11 3.82 1.22
C PRO A 296 11.10 3.59 0.09
N CYS A 297 9.84 3.36 0.44
CA CYS A 297 8.72 3.46 -0.51
C CYS A 297 8.69 4.84 -1.17
N LEU A 298 7.77 5.06 -2.10
CA LEU A 298 7.62 6.37 -2.75
C LEU A 298 7.27 7.48 -1.76
N ASN A 299 6.59 7.16 -0.68
CA ASN A 299 6.25 8.11 0.38
C ASN A 299 5.67 9.42 -0.19
N SER A 300 6.26 10.54 0.16
CA SER A 300 5.87 11.88 -0.31
C SER A 300 6.76 12.42 -1.43
N GLU A 301 7.39 11.54 -2.22
CA GLU A 301 8.18 11.95 -3.39
C GLU A 301 7.37 12.86 -4.32
N PRO A 302 7.92 14.01 -4.74
CA PRO A 302 7.16 15.01 -5.49
C PRO A 302 6.54 14.48 -6.79
N GLU A 303 7.25 13.60 -7.51
CA GLU A 303 6.74 12.99 -8.74
C GLU A 303 5.59 12.01 -8.46
N PHE A 304 5.64 11.30 -7.33
CA PHE A 304 4.57 10.42 -6.90
C PHE A 304 3.33 11.22 -6.48
N VAL A 305 3.49 12.27 -5.70
CA VAL A 305 2.38 13.17 -5.32
C VAL A 305 1.73 13.80 -6.56
N ALA A 306 2.54 14.22 -7.53
CA ALA A 306 2.02 14.72 -8.81
C ALA A 306 1.28 13.64 -9.62
N ALA A 307 1.71 12.38 -9.54
CA ALA A 307 0.99 11.25 -10.15
C ALA A 307 -0.36 11.00 -9.48
N LEU A 308 -0.42 11.05 -8.13
CA LEU A 308 -1.68 10.97 -7.39
C LEU A 308 -2.66 12.08 -7.80
N ALA A 309 -2.17 13.32 -7.91
CA ALA A 309 -3.01 14.45 -8.33
C ALA A 309 -3.57 14.24 -9.75
N ARG A 310 -2.72 13.83 -10.70
CA ARG A 310 -3.19 13.50 -12.06
C ARG A 310 -4.24 12.39 -12.06
N HIS A 311 -4.05 11.36 -11.24
CA HIS A 311 -4.99 10.25 -11.12
C HIS A 311 -6.35 10.73 -10.61
N VAL A 312 -6.39 11.51 -9.54
CA VAL A 312 -7.64 12.11 -9.01
C VAL A 312 -8.33 12.99 -10.05
N LEU A 313 -7.57 13.83 -10.77
CA LEU A 313 -8.13 14.73 -11.77
C LEU A 313 -8.65 13.98 -13.01
N SER A 314 -7.97 12.91 -13.45
CA SER A 314 -8.36 12.14 -14.64
C SER A 314 -9.56 11.23 -14.40
N ALA A 315 -9.69 10.64 -13.21
CA ALA A 315 -10.82 9.78 -12.87
C ALA A 315 -12.18 10.51 -13.02
N ARG A 316 -12.19 11.81 -12.83
CA ARG A 316 -13.39 12.66 -12.98
C ARG A 316 -13.72 13.10 -14.39
N VAL A 317 -12.79 13.04 -15.32
CA VAL A 317 -13.05 13.34 -16.73
C VAL A 317 -13.82 12.19 -17.39
N GLN A 318 -13.75 10.99 -16.80
CA GLN A 318 -14.44 9.79 -17.31
C GLN A 318 -15.87 9.62 -16.76
N GLU A 319 -16.33 10.51 -15.84
CA GLU A 319 -17.72 10.57 -15.39
C GLU A 319 -18.55 11.54 -16.23
N PRO A 320 -19.00 11.14 -17.43
CA PRO A 320 -20.29 11.60 -17.91
C PRO A 320 -21.15 10.43 -18.37
N ALA A 321 -22.37 10.36 -17.84
CA ALA A 321 -23.56 9.77 -18.48
C ALA A 321 -23.97 8.31 -18.18
N GLU A 322 -23.43 7.56 -17.24
CA GLU A 322 -24.01 6.22 -16.96
C GLU A 322 -24.96 6.14 -15.73
N LEU A 323 -25.17 7.22 -14.99
CA LEU A 323 -26.10 7.23 -13.85
C LEU A 323 -27.45 7.94 -14.10
N ALA A 324 -27.78 8.22 -15.37
CA ALA A 324 -29.08 8.83 -15.74
C ALA A 324 -30.11 7.81 -16.25
N GLY A 325 -29.88 6.53 -16.03
CA GLY A 325 -30.76 5.51 -16.58
C GLY A 325 -30.83 4.22 -15.76
N VAL A 326 -31.38 4.29 -14.53
CA VAL A 326 -32.19 3.19 -13.95
C VAL A 326 -33.22 3.79 -13.00
#